data_9842f869cd4efb2056099ec117450bbd
#
_entry.id   9842f869cd4efb2056099ec117450bbd
#
_cell.length_a   1.000
_cell.length_b   1.000
_cell.length_c   1.000
_cell.angle_alpha   90.00
_cell.angle_beta   90.00
_cell.angle_gamma   90.00
#
_symmetry.space_group_name_H-M   'P 1'
#
loop_
_entity.id
_entity.type
_entity.pdbx_description
1 polymer ?
#
loop_
_entity_poly.entity_id
_entity_poly.type
_entity_poly.pdbx_seq_one_letter_code
_entity_poly.pdbx_strand_id
1 'polypeptide(L)'
;LDNACVTLKPQSVIDTIHRYYTETPGCGGRSVHRYGTAVSKSVADARNKLSQFLNAPSPNEIVFTRNATHSINQIAHGLSWKKGDVVLTTDREHNSNLVPWLDLERSHGVDHRVLPSTEENTFDLEAFEATCAELGERLKMVSVGHVSNLDGVTAPVKDIARIAHDHGALLCVDGAQSAPHQPIDVEDLGADFFACSIHKMMGPSGMGALWGRMELLETMHPVLTGGHTVAPSTYDGVQWAAPPARY
;
A
#
# COMPACT_ATOMS: atom_id res chain seq x y z
N LEU A 1 12.93 -15.81 -17.41
CA LEU A 1 12.31 -14.54 -17.02
C LEU A 1 11.70 -14.68 -15.63
N ASP A 2 12.06 -13.79 -14.70
CA ASP A 2 11.55 -13.77 -13.35
C ASP A 2 10.61 -12.55 -13.18
N ASN A 3 9.36 -12.69 -13.66
CA ASN A 3 8.36 -11.63 -13.58
C ASN A 3 7.82 -11.42 -12.15
N ALA A 4 8.02 -12.37 -11.25
CA ALA A 4 7.70 -12.20 -9.84
C ALA A 4 8.60 -11.15 -9.16
N CYS A 5 9.82 -10.93 -9.70
CA CYS A 5 10.74 -9.91 -9.24
C CYS A 5 10.56 -8.59 -10.01
N VAL A 6 10.62 -8.63 -11.35
CA VAL A 6 10.53 -7.45 -12.23
C VAL A 6 10.09 -7.86 -13.63
N THR A 7 9.23 -7.05 -14.27
CA THR A 7 8.80 -7.27 -15.66
C THR A 7 9.64 -6.46 -16.64
N LEU A 8 9.69 -6.90 -17.90
CA LEU A 8 10.16 -6.08 -19.01
C LEU A 8 9.23 -4.88 -19.21
N LYS A 9 9.80 -3.76 -19.66
CA LYS A 9 9.03 -2.54 -19.88
C LYS A 9 8.63 -2.43 -21.36
N PRO A 10 7.34 -2.16 -21.67
CA PRO A 10 6.93 -1.82 -23.01
C PRO A 10 7.68 -0.59 -23.52
N GLN A 11 7.89 -0.50 -24.83
CA GLN A 11 8.57 0.65 -25.43
C GLN A 11 7.86 1.97 -25.11
N SER A 12 6.53 1.96 -25.04
CA SER A 12 5.72 3.14 -24.68
C SER A 12 6.04 3.71 -23.28
N VAL A 13 6.43 2.87 -22.33
CA VAL A 13 6.87 3.31 -20.98
C VAL A 13 8.24 3.98 -21.07
N ILE A 14 9.17 3.37 -21.81
CA ILE A 14 10.52 3.92 -22.03
C ILE A 14 10.43 5.26 -22.74
N ASP A 15 9.64 5.35 -23.83
CA ASP A 15 9.45 6.57 -24.61
C ASP A 15 8.82 7.68 -23.77
N THR A 16 7.90 7.35 -22.86
CA THR A 16 7.27 8.33 -21.99
C THR A 16 8.28 8.93 -21.01
N ILE A 17 9.15 8.08 -20.42
CA ILE A 17 10.23 8.55 -19.54
C ILE A 17 11.21 9.43 -20.33
N HIS A 18 11.60 8.99 -21.54
CA HIS A 18 12.49 9.75 -22.40
C HIS A 18 11.90 11.13 -22.74
N ARG A 19 10.63 11.19 -23.17
CA ARG A 19 9.93 12.46 -23.47
C ARG A 19 9.87 13.40 -22.28
N TYR A 20 9.62 12.86 -21.08
CA TYR A 20 9.63 13.70 -19.87
C TYR A 20 10.97 14.40 -19.71
N TYR A 21 12.08 13.69 -19.82
CA TYR A 21 13.41 14.28 -19.61
C TYR A 21 13.86 15.18 -20.76
N THR A 22 13.47 14.93 -21.98
CA THR A 22 13.98 15.66 -23.16
C THR A 22 13.07 16.76 -23.66
N GLU A 23 11.76 16.67 -23.44
CA GLU A 23 10.78 17.59 -24.06
C GLU A 23 9.97 18.39 -23.05
N THR A 24 9.59 17.77 -21.91
CA THR A 24 8.68 18.38 -20.94
C THR A 24 9.14 18.27 -19.48
N PRO A 25 10.42 18.51 -19.18
CA PRO A 25 10.85 18.50 -17.78
C PRO A 25 10.19 19.64 -17.03
N GLY A 26 9.46 19.33 -15.96
CA GLY A 26 8.74 20.35 -15.20
C GLY A 26 8.40 19.88 -13.79
N CYS A 27 8.25 20.85 -12.89
CA CYS A 27 7.77 20.60 -11.54
C CYS A 27 6.25 20.68 -11.52
N GLY A 28 5.59 19.55 -11.28
CA GLY A 28 4.14 19.49 -11.12
C GLY A 28 3.66 20.13 -9.81
N GLY A 29 2.39 20.51 -9.76
CA GLY A 29 1.70 20.98 -8.56
C GLY A 29 1.85 22.47 -8.26
N ARG A 30 3.05 23.04 -8.38
CA ARG A 30 3.31 24.46 -8.04
C ARG A 30 3.56 25.38 -9.24
N SER A 31 3.99 24.81 -10.35
CA SER A 31 4.38 25.58 -11.54
C SER A 31 3.21 25.77 -12.48
N VAL A 32 2.92 27.02 -12.83
CA VAL A 32 1.82 27.40 -13.73
C VAL A 32 2.26 27.55 -15.21
N HIS A 33 3.55 27.34 -15.49
CA HIS A 33 4.05 27.36 -16.87
C HIS A 33 3.71 26.04 -17.61
N ARG A 34 3.77 26.07 -18.95
CA ARG A 34 3.36 24.99 -19.84
C ARG A 34 3.84 23.59 -19.41
N TYR A 35 5.11 23.44 -19.04
CA TYR A 35 5.65 22.13 -18.65
C TYR A 35 5.13 21.67 -17.29
N GLY A 36 5.07 22.55 -16.30
CA GLY A 36 4.52 22.23 -14.97
C GLY A 36 3.06 21.82 -15.06
N THR A 37 2.26 22.53 -15.87
CA THR A 37 0.86 22.18 -16.11
C THR A 37 0.73 20.80 -16.80
N ALA A 38 1.57 20.51 -17.81
CA ALA A 38 1.58 19.23 -18.50
C ALA A 38 1.93 18.06 -17.55
N VAL A 39 2.93 18.24 -16.68
CA VAL A 39 3.30 17.24 -15.67
C VAL A 39 2.18 17.05 -14.66
N SER A 40 1.59 18.12 -14.13
CA SER A 40 0.47 18.05 -13.18
C SER A 40 -0.70 17.26 -13.76
N LYS A 41 -1.04 17.54 -15.04
CA LYS A 41 -2.09 16.80 -15.74
C LYS A 41 -1.74 15.32 -15.89
N SER A 42 -0.52 14.98 -16.30
CA SER A 42 -0.07 13.60 -16.47
C SER A 42 -0.12 12.82 -15.17
N VAL A 43 0.26 13.42 -14.05
CA VAL A 43 0.18 12.81 -12.72
C VAL A 43 -1.28 12.57 -12.31
N ALA A 44 -2.16 13.55 -12.53
CA ALA A 44 -3.59 13.40 -12.26
C ALA A 44 -4.23 12.30 -13.12
N ASP A 45 -3.92 12.26 -14.42
CA ASP A 45 -4.41 11.24 -15.35
C ASP A 45 -3.92 9.83 -14.95
N ALA A 46 -2.67 9.70 -14.54
CA ALA A 46 -2.12 8.43 -14.04
C ALA A 46 -2.81 7.96 -12.76
N ARG A 47 -3.08 8.88 -11.83
CA ARG A 47 -3.80 8.59 -10.59
C ARG A 47 -5.23 8.14 -10.85
N ASN A 48 -5.93 8.80 -11.75
CA ASN A 48 -7.27 8.41 -12.18
C ASN A 48 -7.29 7.01 -12.81
N LYS A 49 -6.33 6.70 -13.69
CA LYS A 49 -6.23 5.37 -14.30
C LYS A 49 -5.95 4.28 -13.28
N LEU A 50 -5.10 4.56 -12.31
CA LEU A 50 -4.79 3.59 -11.26
C LEU A 50 -5.98 3.38 -10.31
N SER A 51 -6.72 4.44 -9.98
CA SER A 51 -7.99 4.34 -9.25
C SER A 51 -8.99 3.44 -9.98
N GLN A 52 -9.18 3.64 -11.27
CA GLN A 52 -10.04 2.78 -12.10
C GLN A 52 -9.52 1.33 -12.18
N PHE A 53 -8.20 1.14 -12.28
CA PHE A 53 -7.59 -0.19 -12.34
C PHE A 53 -7.80 -1.00 -11.04
N LEU A 54 -7.83 -0.33 -9.90
CA LEU A 54 -8.08 -0.95 -8.59
C LEU A 54 -9.57 -0.93 -8.20
N ASN A 55 -10.44 -0.39 -9.04
CA ASN A 55 -11.84 -0.08 -8.73
C ASN A 55 -12.00 0.71 -7.42
N ALA A 56 -11.07 1.65 -7.17
CA ALA A 56 -11.08 2.49 -5.99
C ALA A 56 -12.14 3.60 -6.12
N PRO A 57 -12.85 3.97 -5.03
CA PRO A 57 -13.91 4.98 -5.04
C PRO A 57 -13.45 6.36 -5.49
N SER A 58 -12.20 6.70 -5.17
CA SER A 58 -11.65 8.02 -5.45
C SER A 58 -10.17 7.96 -5.85
N PRO A 59 -9.74 8.74 -6.87
CA PRO A 59 -8.31 8.90 -7.14
C PRO A 59 -7.54 9.54 -5.98
N ASN A 60 -8.20 10.25 -5.07
CA ASN A 60 -7.56 10.83 -3.90
C ASN A 60 -7.15 9.79 -2.85
N GLU A 61 -7.63 8.56 -2.97
CA GLU A 61 -7.22 7.41 -2.15
C GLU A 61 -5.98 6.70 -2.69
N ILE A 62 -5.44 7.17 -3.82
CA ILE A 62 -4.22 6.62 -4.43
C ILE A 62 -3.01 7.46 -4.05
N VAL A 63 -2.10 6.90 -3.30
CA VAL A 63 -0.80 7.47 -2.93
C VAL A 63 0.28 6.83 -3.81
N PHE A 64 1.05 7.63 -4.55
CA PHE A 64 2.20 7.13 -5.28
C PHE A 64 3.36 6.89 -4.31
N THR A 65 3.94 5.71 -4.40
CA THR A 65 5.07 5.28 -3.58
C THR A 65 6.21 4.76 -4.49
N ARG A 66 7.28 4.28 -3.89
CA ARG A 66 8.39 3.68 -4.66
C ARG A 66 8.12 2.20 -5.02
N ASN A 67 7.38 1.49 -4.19
CA ASN A 67 7.02 0.07 -4.32
C ASN A 67 6.09 -0.32 -3.16
N ALA A 68 5.63 -1.58 -3.13
CA ALA A 68 4.82 -2.12 -2.03
C ALA A 68 5.54 -2.02 -0.67
N THR A 69 6.86 -2.21 -0.61
CA THR A 69 7.64 -2.04 0.64
C THR A 69 7.47 -0.64 1.21
N HIS A 70 7.58 0.41 0.37
CA HIS A 70 7.36 1.79 0.81
C HIS A 70 5.92 2.01 1.26
N SER A 71 4.94 1.45 0.54
CA SER A 71 3.52 1.53 0.89
C SER A 71 3.24 0.93 2.28
N ILE A 72 3.75 -0.27 2.55
CA ILE A 72 3.55 -0.96 3.83
C ILE A 72 4.28 -0.22 4.97
N ASN A 73 5.49 0.30 4.74
CA ASN A 73 6.16 1.15 5.73
C ASN A 73 5.37 2.44 6.00
N GLN A 74 4.75 3.05 4.97
CA GLN A 74 3.89 4.23 5.15
C GLN A 74 2.68 3.89 6.03
N ILE A 75 2.08 2.70 5.91
CA ILE A 75 1.00 2.24 6.77
C ILE A 75 1.53 2.00 8.18
N ALA A 76 2.58 1.18 8.30
CA ALA A 76 3.13 0.75 9.58
C ALA A 76 3.54 1.92 10.46
N HIS A 77 4.28 2.88 9.92
CA HIS A 77 4.79 4.03 10.67
C HIS A 77 3.86 5.26 10.60
N GLY A 78 2.84 5.24 9.75
CA GLY A 78 1.86 6.33 9.65
C GLY A 78 0.68 6.19 10.59
N LEU A 79 0.31 4.98 10.97
CA LEU A 79 -0.75 4.71 11.94
C LEU A 79 -0.28 4.97 13.37
N SER A 80 -1.25 5.25 14.25
CA SER A 80 -0.99 5.41 15.68
C SER A 80 -1.09 4.07 16.40
N TRP A 81 -0.06 3.70 17.13
CA TRP A 81 0.03 2.45 17.87
C TRP A 81 0.11 2.67 19.37
N LYS A 82 -0.43 1.71 20.12
CA LYS A 82 -0.26 1.63 21.57
C LYS A 82 0.57 0.39 21.90
N LYS A 83 1.32 0.47 22.97
CA LYS A 83 2.04 -0.72 23.48
C LYS A 83 1.07 -1.86 23.74
N GLY A 84 1.35 -3.03 23.19
CA GLY A 84 0.50 -4.22 23.29
C GLY A 84 -0.60 -4.35 22.24
N ASP A 85 -0.75 -3.36 21.34
CA ASP A 85 -1.50 -3.56 20.09
C ASP A 85 -0.86 -4.72 19.31
N VAL A 86 -1.68 -5.50 18.61
CA VAL A 86 -1.21 -6.67 17.87
C VAL A 86 -1.33 -6.46 16.37
N VAL A 87 -0.28 -6.83 15.65
CA VAL A 87 -0.30 -7.04 14.21
C VAL A 87 -0.18 -8.54 13.91
N LEU A 88 -1.10 -9.07 13.13
CA LEU A 88 -1.11 -10.47 12.71
C LEU A 88 -0.73 -10.58 11.23
N THR A 89 0.29 -11.37 10.93
CA THR A 89 0.70 -11.73 9.57
C THR A 89 0.66 -13.24 9.39
N THR A 90 0.98 -13.72 8.19
CA THR A 90 1.18 -15.16 7.97
C THR A 90 2.67 -15.53 7.95
N ASP A 91 2.99 -16.81 8.02
CA ASP A 91 4.34 -17.35 7.86
C ASP A 91 4.83 -17.35 6.41
N ARG A 92 3.99 -16.88 5.47
CA ARG A 92 4.26 -16.85 4.02
C ARG A 92 4.49 -15.44 3.47
N GLU A 93 4.62 -14.46 4.34
CA GLU A 93 4.76 -13.08 3.92
C GLU A 93 6.14 -12.81 3.29
N HIS A 94 6.12 -12.04 2.21
CA HIS A 94 7.35 -11.46 1.70
C HIS A 94 7.96 -10.51 2.74
N ASN A 95 9.28 -10.38 2.80
CA ASN A 95 9.97 -9.48 3.75
C ASN A 95 9.41 -8.05 3.74
N SER A 96 8.90 -7.58 2.61
CA SER A 96 8.25 -6.26 2.50
C SER A 96 7.01 -6.13 3.37
N ASN A 97 6.33 -7.26 3.63
CA ASN A 97 5.11 -7.33 4.45
C ASN A 97 5.35 -7.99 5.82
N LEU A 98 6.57 -8.27 6.18
CA LEU A 98 6.97 -8.83 7.47
C LEU A 98 7.79 -7.81 8.27
N VAL A 99 8.89 -7.32 7.69
CA VAL A 99 9.91 -6.55 8.42
C VAL A 99 9.38 -5.22 8.97
N PRO A 100 8.50 -4.45 8.29
CA PRO A 100 7.93 -3.24 8.85
C PRO A 100 7.17 -3.47 10.16
N TRP A 101 6.49 -4.61 10.30
CA TRP A 101 5.74 -4.98 11.50
C TRP A 101 6.66 -5.40 12.64
N LEU A 102 7.73 -6.12 12.35
CA LEU A 102 8.79 -6.44 13.32
C LEU A 102 9.49 -5.17 13.83
N ASP A 103 9.67 -4.16 12.99
CA ASP A 103 10.23 -2.87 13.43
C ASP A 103 9.29 -2.11 14.38
N LEU A 104 7.99 -2.23 14.21
CA LEU A 104 7.00 -1.68 15.16
C LEU A 104 7.09 -2.35 16.54
N GLU A 105 7.37 -3.64 16.60
CA GLU A 105 7.59 -4.34 17.89
C GLU A 105 8.73 -3.67 18.66
N ARG A 106 9.83 -3.38 17.97
CA ARG A 106 11.00 -2.72 18.55
C ARG A 106 10.75 -1.25 18.90
N SER A 107 10.08 -0.50 18.04
CA SER A 107 9.96 0.97 18.14
C SER A 107 8.76 1.44 18.96
N HIS A 108 7.65 0.69 18.96
CA HIS A 108 6.39 1.07 19.59
C HIS A 108 5.86 0.08 20.61
N GLY A 109 6.52 -1.09 20.75
CA GLY A 109 6.07 -2.16 21.66
C GLY A 109 4.77 -2.83 21.19
N VAL A 110 4.53 -2.81 19.90
CA VAL A 110 3.49 -3.60 19.22
C VAL A 110 3.87 -5.07 19.32
N ASP A 111 2.91 -5.97 19.51
CA ASP A 111 3.13 -7.41 19.55
C ASP A 111 2.87 -7.98 18.13
N HIS A 112 3.92 -8.52 17.51
CA HIS A 112 3.78 -9.15 16.21
C HIS A 112 3.48 -10.64 16.37
N ARG A 113 2.43 -11.11 15.71
CA ARG A 113 2.01 -12.50 15.70
C ARG A 113 2.01 -13.06 14.29
N VAL A 114 2.29 -14.35 14.18
CA VAL A 114 2.33 -15.07 12.89
C VAL A 114 1.33 -16.20 12.93
N LEU A 115 0.41 -16.21 11.97
CA LEU A 115 -0.49 -17.34 11.70
C LEU A 115 0.25 -18.35 10.83
N PRO A 116 0.42 -19.61 11.26
CA PRO A 116 0.99 -20.63 10.41
C PRO A 116 0.02 -21.02 9.28
N SER A 117 0.56 -21.35 8.11
CA SER A 117 -0.20 -21.98 7.03
C SER A 117 -0.51 -23.45 7.33
N THR A 118 -1.48 -24.02 6.59
CA THR A 118 -1.77 -25.45 6.63
C THR A 118 -0.61 -26.29 6.09
N GLU A 119 -0.67 -27.61 6.24
CA GLU A 119 0.32 -28.54 5.66
C GLU A 119 0.41 -28.43 4.12
N GLU A 120 -0.71 -28.05 3.48
CA GLU A 120 -0.79 -27.81 2.03
C GLU A 120 -0.33 -26.39 1.62
N ASN A 121 0.24 -25.62 2.53
CA ASN A 121 0.65 -24.23 2.33
C ASN A 121 -0.49 -23.27 1.94
N THR A 122 -1.70 -23.53 2.40
CA THR A 122 -2.84 -22.63 2.23
C THR A 122 -3.14 -21.83 3.50
N PHE A 123 -3.98 -20.80 3.39
CA PHE A 123 -4.41 -20.00 4.53
C PHE A 123 -5.41 -20.80 5.37
N ASP A 124 -5.17 -20.90 6.67
CA ASP A 124 -6.04 -21.58 7.63
C ASP A 124 -7.06 -20.58 8.20
N LEU A 125 -8.27 -20.56 7.62
CA LEU A 125 -9.34 -19.65 8.07
C LEU A 125 -9.87 -19.99 9.46
N GLU A 126 -9.91 -21.26 9.84
CA GLU A 126 -10.42 -21.68 11.15
C GLU A 126 -9.45 -21.28 12.26
N ALA A 127 -8.14 -21.54 12.05
CA ALA A 127 -7.09 -21.09 12.96
C ALA A 127 -7.01 -19.55 13.02
N PHE A 128 -7.26 -18.86 11.90
CA PHE A 128 -7.29 -17.41 11.84
C PHE A 128 -8.42 -16.83 12.70
N GLU A 129 -9.66 -17.33 12.54
CA GLU A 129 -10.82 -16.88 13.31
C GLU A 129 -10.62 -17.14 14.82
N ALA A 130 -10.10 -18.30 15.19
CA ALA A 130 -9.75 -18.62 16.58
C ALA A 130 -8.69 -17.67 17.14
N THR A 131 -7.67 -17.35 16.34
CA THR A 131 -6.61 -16.42 16.74
C THR A 131 -7.15 -15.00 16.90
N CYS A 132 -8.01 -14.53 16.00
CA CYS A 132 -8.65 -13.21 16.13
C CYS A 132 -9.49 -13.13 17.41
N ALA A 133 -10.26 -14.17 17.72
CA ALA A 133 -11.05 -14.24 18.95
C ALA A 133 -10.18 -14.23 20.21
N GLU A 134 -9.05 -14.95 20.23
CA GLU A 134 -8.08 -14.95 21.34
C GLU A 134 -7.47 -13.56 21.56
N LEU A 135 -7.07 -12.88 20.47
CA LEU A 135 -6.42 -11.58 20.54
C LEU A 135 -7.39 -10.46 20.92
N GLY A 136 -8.65 -10.57 20.50
CA GLY A 136 -9.73 -9.63 20.85
C GLY A 136 -9.36 -8.19 20.47
N GLU A 137 -9.68 -7.23 21.32
CA GLU A 137 -9.47 -5.80 21.08
C GLU A 137 -8.00 -5.38 20.90
N ARG A 138 -7.04 -6.24 21.22
CA ARG A 138 -5.62 -5.97 20.97
C ARG A 138 -5.25 -6.09 19.51
N LEU A 139 -5.98 -6.89 18.71
CA LEU A 139 -5.74 -7.03 17.29
C LEU A 139 -6.12 -5.72 16.57
N LYS A 140 -5.12 -5.05 15.98
CA LYS A 140 -5.32 -3.77 15.29
C LYS A 140 -5.13 -3.88 13.79
N MET A 141 -4.28 -4.79 13.34
CA MET A 141 -3.96 -4.96 11.93
C MET A 141 -3.77 -6.43 11.60
N VAL A 142 -4.38 -6.84 10.51
CA VAL A 142 -4.05 -8.07 9.79
C VAL A 142 -3.34 -7.66 8.51
N SER A 143 -2.16 -8.21 8.21
CA SER A 143 -1.43 -7.88 6.99
C SER A 143 -1.04 -9.15 6.26
N VAL A 144 -1.58 -9.32 5.03
CA VAL A 144 -1.43 -10.57 4.27
C VAL A 144 -1.08 -10.32 2.80
N GLY A 145 -0.25 -11.18 2.24
CA GLY A 145 -0.03 -11.27 0.81
C GLY A 145 -1.25 -11.85 0.10
N HIS A 146 -1.79 -11.16 -0.92
CA HIS A 146 -2.93 -11.65 -1.68
C HIS A 146 -2.57 -12.89 -2.52
N VAL A 147 -1.42 -12.84 -3.19
CA VAL A 147 -0.88 -13.97 -3.98
C VAL A 147 0.58 -14.16 -3.60
N SER A 148 0.94 -15.39 -3.26
CA SER A 148 2.31 -15.74 -2.89
C SER A 148 3.27 -15.61 -4.08
N ASN A 149 4.42 -14.99 -3.86
CA ASN A 149 5.49 -14.88 -4.86
C ASN A 149 6.28 -16.18 -5.03
N LEU A 150 6.09 -17.17 -4.16
CA LEU A 150 6.81 -18.44 -4.17
C LEU A 150 6.12 -19.49 -5.04
N ASP A 151 4.81 -19.63 -4.88
CA ASP A 151 4.03 -20.73 -5.46
C ASP A 151 2.69 -20.29 -6.09
N GLY A 152 2.35 -18.99 -6.00
CA GLY A 152 1.12 -18.44 -6.59
C GLY A 152 -0.16 -18.78 -5.82
N VAL A 153 -0.06 -19.35 -4.62
CA VAL A 153 -1.24 -19.59 -3.77
C VAL A 153 -1.90 -18.26 -3.44
N THR A 154 -3.22 -18.22 -3.58
CA THR A 154 -4.04 -17.04 -3.34
C THR A 154 -4.70 -17.13 -1.96
N ALA A 155 -4.53 -16.10 -1.14
CA ALA A 155 -5.19 -15.98 0.15
C ALA A 155 -6.68 -15.62 -0.03
N PRO A 156 -7.58 -16.13 0.82
CA PRO A 156 -9.03 -15.82 0.77
C PRO A 156 -9.31 -14.44 1.41
N VAL A 157 -8.84 -13.37 0.76
CA VAL A 157 -8.81 -12.00 1.32
C VAL A 157 -10.17 -11.52 1.78
N LYS A 158 -11.26 -11.86 1.07
CA LYS A 158 -12.63 -11.45 1.47
C LYS A 158 -13.06 -12.04 2.81
N ASP A 159 -12.75 -13.32 3.02
CA ASP A 159 -13.07 -13.99 4.29
C ASP A 159 -12.18 -13.44 5.42
N ILE A 160 -10.90 -13.20 5.11
CA ILE A 160 -9.96 -12.57 6.06
C ILE A 160 -10.46 -11.19 6.44
N ALA A 161 -10.89 -10.37 5.48
CA ALA A 161 -11.43 -9.03 5.71
C ALA A 161 -12.63 -9.08 6.66
N ARG A 162 -13.63 -9.93 6.34
CA ARG A 162 -14.83 -10.09 7.16
C ARG A 162 -14.46 -10.45 8.60
N ILE A 163 -13.65 -11.48 8.80
CA ILE A 163 -13.25 -11.91 10.14
C ILE A 163 -12.45 -10.83 10.88
N ALA A 164 -11.48 -10.20 10.22
CA ALA A 164 -10.69 -9.11 10.82
C ALA A 164 -11.58 -7.95 11.28
N HIS A 165 -12.52 -7.52 10.43
CA HIS A 165 -13.45 -6.43 10.74
C HIS A 165 -14.44 -6.81 11.85
N ASP A 166 -14.92 -8.06 11.92
CA ASP A 166 -15.77 -8.55 13.00
C ASP A 166 -15.08 -8.42 14.37
N HIS A 167 -13.72 -8.41 14.38
CA HIS A 167 -12.89 -8.19 15.57
C HIS A 167 -12.34 -6.77 15.68
N GLY A 168 -12.76 -5.84 14.82
CA GLY A 168 -12.36 -4.42 14.86
C GLY A 168 -10.93 -4.15 14.38
N ALA A 169 -10.30 -5.11 13.67
CA ALA A 169 -8.98 -4.98 13.10
C ALA A 169 -9.05 -4.46 11.65
N LEU A 170 -8.04 -3.70 11.23
CA LEU A 170 -7.84 -3.28 9.85
C LEU A 170 -7.17 -4.39 9.03
N LEU A 171 -7.40 -4.38 7.71
CA LEU A 171 -6.76 -5.28 6.76
C LEU A 171 -5.86 -4.54 5.78
N CYS A 172 -4.56 -4.87 5.81
CA CYS A 172 -3.57 -4.49 4.80
C CYS A 172 -3.31 -5.65 3.86
N VAL A 173 -3.47 -5.42 2.55
CA VAL A 173 -3.26 -6.41 1.51
C VAL A 173 -1.99 -6.08 0.72
N ASP A 174 -0.98 -6.95 0.77
CA ASP A 174 0.14 -6.89 -0.17
C ASP A 174 -0.29 -7.48 -1.53
N GLY A 175 -0.63 -6.58 -2.45
CA GLY A 175 -1.04 -6.90 -3.80
C GLY A 175 0.09 -6.94 -4.82
N ALA A 176 1.36 -7.01 -4.40
CA ALA A 176 2.50 -6.95 -5.31
C ALA A 176 2.49 -8.04 -6.39
N GLN A 177 1.93 -9.20 -6.10
CA GLN A 177 1.79 -10.29 -7.06
C GLN A 177 0.37 -10.39 -7.66
N SER A 178 -0.67 -9.97 -6.96
CA SER A 178 -2.04 -10.03 -7.49
C SER A 178 -2.34 -8.92 -8.49
N ALA A 179 -1.93 -7.69 -8.22
CA ALA A 179 -2.20 -6.54 -9.10
C ALA A 179 -1.73 -6.75 -10.56
N PRO A 180 -0.56 -7.35 -10.86
CA PRO A 180 -0.16 -7.61 -12.23
C PRO A 180 -0.88 -8.76 -12.93
N HIS A 181 -1.56 -9.68 -12.19
CA HIS A 181 -1.99 -10.96 -12.73
C HIS A 181 -3.50 -11.20 -12.71
N GLN A 182 -4.26 -10.42 -11.95
CA GLN A 182 -5.72 -10.58 -11.84
C GLN A 182 -6.42 -9.24 -11.66
N PRO A 183 -7.71 -9.13 -12.02
CA PRO A 183 -8.51 -7.95 -11.72
C PRO A 183 -8.56 -7.72 -10.20
N ILE A 184 -8.38 -6.46 -9.81
CA ILE A 184 -8.47 -6.04 -8.41
C ILE A 184 -9.66 -5.11 -8.24
N ASP A 185 -10.44 -5.39 -7.21
CA ASP A 185 -11.51 -4.53 -6.71
C ASP A 185 -11.29 -4.38 -5.20
N VAL A 186 -10.74 -3.24 -4.80
CA VAL A 186 -10.33 -3.03 -3.41
C VAL A 186 -11.51 -2.96 -2.43
N GLU A 187 -12.69 -2.52 -2.91
CA GLU A 187 -13.90 -2.51 -2.10
C GLU A 187 -14.48 -3.92 -1.94
N ASP A 188 -14.57 -4.68 -3.04
CA ASP A 188 -15.06 -6.06 -3.03
C ASP A 188 -14.12 -7.01 -2.24
N LEU A 189 -12.82 -6.73 -2.22
CA LEU A 189 -11.87 -7.43 -1.35
C LEU A 189 -12.08 -7.12 0.14
N GLY A 190 -12.74 -6.02 0.48
CA GLY A 190 -12.90 -5.55 1.85
C GLY A 190 -11.58 -5.04 2.45
N ALA A 191 -10.61 -4.67 1.64
CA ALA A 191 -9.33 -4.15 2.13
C ALA A 191 -9.50 -2.76 2.74
N ASP A 192 -8.68 -2.43 3.73
CA ASP A 192 -8.52 -1.07 4.26
C ASP A 192 -7.32 -0.38 3.61
N PHE A 193 -6.30 -1.18 3.27
CA PHE A 193 -5.13 -0.78 2.52
C PHE A 193 -4.76 -1.84 1.48
N PHE A 194 -4.32 -1.38 0.31
CA PHE A 194 -3.80 -2.24 -0.75
C PHE A 194 -2.50 -1.67 -1.31
N ALA A 195 -1.41 -2.45 -1.24
CA ALA A 195 -0.10 -2.04 -1.69
C ALA A 195 0.30 -2.77 -2.97
N CYS A 196 0.83 -2.06 -3.97
CA CYS A 196 1.36 -2.71 -5.18
C CYS A 196 2.66 -2.10 -5.68
N SER A 197 3.37 -2.87 -6.51
CA SER A 197 4.66 -2.50 -7.10
C SER A 197 4.54 -2.39 -8.61
N ILE A 198 4.56 -1.18 -9.13
CA ILE A 198 4.32 -0.90 -10.57
C ILE A 198 5.43 -1.49 -11.45
N HIS A 199 6.65 -1.68 -10.93
CA HIS A 199 7.73 -2.35 -11.68
C HIS A 199 7.45 -3.84 -11.97
N LYS A 200 6.49 -4.46 -11.29
CA LYS A 200 5.97 -5.81 -11.58
C LYS A 200 4.78 -5.79 -12.55
N MET A 201 4.22 -4.61 -12.82
CA MET A 201 3.09 -4.34 -13.71
C MET A 201 3.54 -3.67 -15.02
N MET A 202 4.72 -4.02 -15.55
CA MET A 202 5.34 -3.43 -16.73
C MET A 202 5.66 -1.93 -16.64
N GLY A 203 5.42 -1.29 -15.50
CA GLY A 203 5.75 0.12 -15.28
C GLY A 203 7.20 0.33 -14.82
N PRO A 204 7.63 1.58 -14.63
CA PRO A 204 9.02 1.91 -14.31
C PRO A 204 9.44 1.39 -12.93
N SER A 205 10.75 1.10 -12.79
CA SER A 205 11.35 0.82 -11.48
C SER A 205 11.31 2.06 -10.60
N GLY A 206 11.18 1.85 -9.29
CA GLY A 206 11.04 2.96 -8.34
C GLY A 206 9.63 3.56 -8.28
N MET A 207 8.63 2.87 -8.82
CA MET A 207 7.23 3.24 -8.74
C MET A 207 6.40 2.13 -8.12
N GLY A 208 5.51 2.51 -7.22
CA GLY A 208 4.49 1.71 -6.59
C GLY A 208 3.27 2.56 -6.24
N ALA A 209 2.29 1.96 -5.65
CA ALA A 209 1.13 2.66 -5.14
C ALA A 209 0.60 2.02 -3.85
N LEU A 210 0.02 2.86 -3.04
CA LEU A 210 -0.82 2.53 -1.92
C LEU A 210 -2.22 3.05 -2.23
N TRP A 211 -3.21 2.18 -2.17
CA TRP A 211 -4.60 2.58 -1.96
C TRP A 211 -4.91 2.44 -0.47
N GLY A 212 -5.64 3.40 0.07
CA GLY A 212 -6.16 3.34 1.44
C GLY A 212 -7.48 4.06 1.53
N ARG A 213 -8.37 3.59 2.39
CA ARG A 213 -9.64 4.27 2.65
C ARG A 213 -9.38 5.70 3.09
N MET A 214 -10.17 6.65 2.58
CA MET A 214 -9.94 8.08 2.80
C MET A 214 -9.88 8.42 4.29
N GLU A 215 -10.78 7.88 5.10
CA GLU A 215 -10.82 8.13 6.55
C GLU A 215 -9.55 7.68 7.27
N LEU A 216 -8.88 6.64 6.78
CA LEU A 216 -7.60 6.18 7.33
C LEU A 216 -6.45 7.06 6.84
N LEU A 217 -6.43 7.39 5.56
CA LEU A 217 -5.42 8.31 5.01
C LEU A 217 -5.47 9.69 5.69
N GLU A 218 -6.64 10.19 6.05
CA GLU A 218 -6.78 11.48 6.75
C GLU A 218 -6.18 11.45 8.17
N THR A 219 -6.13 10.29 8.81
CA THR A 219 -5.60 10.15 10.18
C THR A 219 -4.13 9.76 10.23
N MET A 220 -3.60 9.15 9.18
CA MET A 220 -2.21 8.71 9.13
C MET A 220 -1.23 9.90 9.06
N HIS A 221 -0.07 9.74 9.67
CA HIS A 221 1.05 10.65 9.52
C HIS A 221 1.91 10.30 8.30
N PRO A 222 2.44 11.29 7.56
CA PRO A 222 3.41 11.02 6.51
C PRO A 222 4.74 10.55 7.13
N VAL A 223 5.30 9.46 6.60
CA VAL A 223 6.61 8.94 7.04
C VAL A 223 7.75 9.79 6.48
N LEU A 224 7.59 10.26 5.23
CA LEU A 224 8.53 11.18 4.60
C LEU A 224 7.94 12.59 4.64
N THR A 225 8.53 13.46 5.43
CA THR A 225 8.03 14.81 5.64
C THR A 225 8.85 15.86 4.86
N GLY A 226 8.20 16.91 4.38
CA GLY A 226 8.82 17.99 3.64
C GLY A 226 8.22 18.19 2.24
N GLY A 227 8.80 19.09 1.46
CA GLY A 227 8.35 19.34 0.09
C GLY A 227 6.87 19.71 -0.03
N HIS A 228 6.10 18.88 -0.73
CA HIS A 228 4.67 19.09 -0.98
C HIS A 228 3.74 18.52 0.09
N THR A 229 4.26 17.85 1.12
CA THR A 229 3.46 17.17 2.14
C THR A 229 2.71 18.13 3.08
N VAL A 230 3.04 19.41 3.01
CA VAL A 230 2.50 20.45 3.88
C VAL A 230 1.64 21.46 3.10
N ALA A 231 0.61 21.98 3.75
CA ALA A 231 -0.08 23.21 3.44
C ALA A 231 0.82 24.40 3.91
N PRO A 232 0.32 25.53 4.41
CA PRO A 232 1.17 26.53 5.03
C PRO A 232 1.94 25.96 6.21
N SER A 233 3.25 26.21 6.27
CA SER A 233 4.10 25.91 7.42
C SER A 233 4.70 27.20 7.98
N THR A 234 4.81 27.28 9.29
CA THR A 234 5.49 28.35 10.01
C THR A 234 6.57 27.74 10.91
N TYR A 235 7.37 28.58 11.55
CA TYR A 235 8.35 28.09 12.54
C TYR A 235 7.69 27.52 13.80
N ASP A 236 6.40 27.82 14.04
CA ASP A 236 5.66 27.37 15.22
C ASP A 236 4.86 26.09 14.98
N GLY A 237 4.73 25.63 13.72
CA GLY A 237 4.00 24.42 13.42
C GLY A 237 3.78 24.14 11.93
N VAL A 238 3.25 22.94 11.69
CA VAL A 238 3.00 22.39 10.36
C VAL A 238 1.53 22.01 10.24
N GLN A 239 0.90 22.44 9.16
CA GLN A 239 -0.37 21.92 8.71
C GLN A 239 -0.15 20.97 7.55
N TRP A 240 -0.56 19.70 7.71
CA TRP A 240 -0.43 18.71 6.66
C TRP A 240 -1.38 18.99 5.50
N ALA A 241 -0.94 18.73 4.30
CA ALA A 241 -1.82 18.73 3.14
C ALA A 241 -2.88 17.61 3.27
N ALA A 242 -3.98 17.74 2.52
CA ALA A 242 -4.94 16.65 2.41
C ALA A 242 -4.34 15.46 1.61
N PRO A 243 -4.80 14.22 1.84
CA PRO A 243 -4.46 13.11 0.97
C PRO A 243 -4.85 13.40 -0.49
N PRO A 244 -4.11 12.89 -1.47
CA PRO A 244 -2.89 12.10 -1.37
C PRO A 244 -1.61 12.94 -1.28
N ALA A 245 -1.69 14.28 -1.32
CA ALA A 245 -0.53 15.17 -1.37
C ALA A 245 0.32 15.15 -0.08
N ARG A 246 -0.26 14.70 1.02
CA ARG A 246 0.42 14.52 2.31
C ARG A 246 1.53 13.48 2.27
N TYR A 247 1.49 12.53 1.32
CA TYR A 247 2.36 11.36 1.27
C TYR A 247 3.37 11.36 0.12
#